data_3526881666ded6ca0a0cebbd262e7a51
#
_entry.id   3526881666ded6ca0a0cebbd262e7a51
#
_cell.length_a   1.000
_cell.length_b   1.000
_cell.length_c   1.000
_cell.angle_alpha   90.00
_cell.angle_beta   90.00
_cell.angle_gamma   90.00
#
_symmetry.space_group_name_H-M   'P 1'
#
loop_
_entity.id
_entity.type
_entity.pdbx_description
1 polymer ?
#
loop_
_entity_poly.entity_id
_entity_poly.type
_entity_poly.pdbx_seq_one_letter_code
_entity_poly.pdbx_strand_id
1 'polypeptide(L)'
;DSLRKMVNREAMRGAVPRREREEVVRPQKKREKEDGKKTSQRLLLTWLIEQKGLYEKISAYISPEDFTDSLYREVAEKLFEQLKTGEVNPARILSAYEDAEQQREVAALFNATVRVETKAELEKALNETILRVLRGSIEYRTAHLDPADMAGLQKIVADKRRVEAIGKLHISLD
;
A
#
# COMPACT_ATOMS: atom_id res chain seq x y z
N ASP A 1 16.31 57.21 3.27
CA ASP A 1 16.29 56.45 2.01
C ASP A 1 16.94 55.08 2.09
N SER A 2 17.98 54.87 2.85
CA SER A 2 18.61 53.54 3.06
C SER A 2 17.75 52.57 3.90
N LEU A 3 16.98 53.11 4.85
CA LEU A 3 16.02 52.34 5.67
C LEU A 3 14.85 51.78 4.85
N ARG A 4 14.32 52.54 3.89
CA ARG A 4 13.28 52.10 2.99
C ARG A 4 13.76 50.96 2.03
N LYS A 5 14.98 51.07 1.56
CA LYS A 5 15.61 50.01 0.75
C LYS A 5 15.88 48.74 1.53
N MET A 6 16.23 48.82 2.81
CA MET A 6 16.40 47.68 3.71
C MET A 6 15.05 46.96 4.01
N VAL A 7 14.00 47.73 4.29
CA VAL A 7 12.67 47.17 4.56
C VAL A 7 12.11 46.42 3.34
N ASN A 8 12.29 47.00 2.14
CA ASN A 8 11.86 46.32 0.90
C ASN A 8 12.67 45.05 0.59
N ARG A 9 13.97 45.01 0.94
CA ARG A 9 14.81 43.81 0.82
C ARG A 9 14.39 42.72 1.78
N GLU A 10 14.02 43.03 2.99
CA GLU A 10 13.55 42.05 3.98
C GLU A 10 12.18 41.52 3.62
N ALA A 11 11.27 42.35 3.12
CA ALA A 11 9.96 41.94 2.65
C ALA A 11 10.07 41.01 1.42
N MET A 12 10.98 41.24 0.50
CA MET A 12 11.24 40.35 -0.63
C MET A 12 11.91 39.03 -0.22
N ARG A 13 12.83 39.07 0.75
CA ARG A 13 13.48 37.86 1.27
C ARG A 13 12.52 36.96 2.05
N GLY A 14 11.52 37.54 2.71
CA GLY A 14 10.50 36.77 3.42
C GLY A 14 9.47 36.11 2.53
N ALA A 15 9.19 36.66 1.34
CA ALA A 15 8.20 36.13 0.42
C ALA A 15 8.72 34.96 -0.45
N VAL A 16 9.99 34.99 -0.88
CA VAL A 16 10.59 33.99 -1.75
C VAL A 16 10.79 32.63 -1.07
N PRO A 17 11.34 32.56 0.16
CA PRO A 17 11.48 31.27 0.86
C PRO A 17 10.16 30.59 1.20
N ARG A 18 9.09 31.36 1.36
CA ARG A 18 7.77 30.81 1.70
C ARG A 18 7.12 30.08 0.51
N ARG A 19 7.30 30.59 -0.71
CA ARG A 19 6.83 29.92 -1.91
C ARG A 19 7.63 28.65 -2.23
N GLU A 20 8.93 28.70 -2.09
CA GLU A 20 9.77 27.53 -2.25
C GLU A 20 9.46 26.42 -1.23
N ARG A 21 9.14 26.79 0.02
CA ARG A 21 8.72 25.84 1.05
C ARG A 21 7.38 25.16 0.74
N GLU A 22 6.43 25.90 0.19
CA GLU A 22 5.12 25.32 -0.20
C GLU A 22 5.25 24.35 -1.38
N GLU A 23 6.10 24.63 -2.36
CA GLU A 23 6.36 23.74 -3.48
C GLU A 23 7.11 22.47 -3.08
N VAL A 24 8.04 22.55 -2.12
CA VAL A 24 8.79 21.39 -1.62
C VAL A 24 7.95 20.51 -0.70
N VAL A 25 7.03 21.07 0.06
CA VAL A 25 6.17 20.34 0.99
C VAL A 25 5.16 19.43 0.26
N ARG A 26 4.65 19.84 -0.88
CA ARG A 26 3.70 19.03 -1.67
C ARG A 26 4.29 17.72 -2.20
N PRO A 27 5.50 17.69 -2.81
CA PRO A 27 6.11 16.43 -3.23
C PRO A 27 6.46 15.50 -2.07
N GLN A 28 6.86 16.01 -0.92
CA GLN A 28 7.17 15.20 0.26
C GLN A 28 5.93 14.50 0.83
N LYS A 29 4.82 15.20 1.02
CA LYS A 29 3.56 14.62 1.47
C LYS A 29 3.04 13.53 0.53
N LYS A 30 3.20 13.73 -0.78
CA LYS A 30 2.83 12.74 -1.78
C LYS A 30 3.72 11.49 -1.68
N ARG A 31 5.03 11.66 -1.50
CA ARG A 31 5.99 10.55 -1.30
C ARG A 31 5.70 9.78 -0.02
N GLU A 32 5.47 10.46 1.10
CA GLU A 32 5.12 9.83 2.37
C GLU A 32 3.83 9.01 2.26
N LYS A 33 2.84 9.49 1.53
CA LYS A 33 1.58 8.79 1.28
C LYS A 33 1.79 7.56 0.39
N GLU A 34 2.62 7.66 -0.64
CA GLU A 34 2.99 6.54 -1.51
C GLU A 34 3.81 5.49 -0.76
N ASP A 35 4.75 5.90 0.07
CA ASP A 35 5.55 5.01 0.91
C ASP A 35 4.68 4.29 1.94
N GLY A 36 3.69 4.96 2.51
CA GLY A 36 2.71 4.35 3.42
C GLY A 36 1.86 3.29 2.74
N LYS A 37 1.43 3.52 1.51
CA LYS A 37 0.68 2.55 0.69
C LYS A 37 1.54 1.33 0.38
N LYS A 38 2.77 1.54 -0.06
CA LYS A 38 3.74 0.48 -0.35
C LYS A 38 4.03 -0.35 0.90
N THR A 39 4.22 0.29 2.04
CA THR A 39 4.44 -0.37 3.33
C THR A 39 3.27 -1.27 3.72
N SER A 40 2.04 -0.82 3.53
CA SER A 40 0.85 -1.62 3.84
C SER A 40 0.76 -2.87 2.95
N GLN A 41 1.04 -2.74 1.66
CA GLN A 41 1.09 -3.87 0.73
C GLN A 41 2.18 -4.87 1.12
N ARG A 42 3.36 -4.39 1.47
CA ARG A 42 4.47 -5.23 1.94
C ARG A 42 4.13 -5.99 3.21
N LEU A 43 3.55 -5.32 4.20
CA LEU A 43 3.11 -5.97 5.45
C LEU A 43 2.09 -7.06 5.19
N LEU A 44 1.13 -6.82 4.33
CA LEU A 44 0.10 -7.80 4.03
C LEU A 44 0.69 -9.05 3.37
N LEU A 45 1.62 -8.89 2.43
CA LEU A 45 2.33 -10.02 1.83
C LEU A 45 3.15 -10.79 2.86
N THR A 46 3.86 -10.09 3.76
CA THR A 46 4.62 -10.74 4.85
C THR A 46 3.71 -11.56 5.76
N TRP A 47 2.55 -11.04 6.15
CA TRP A 47 1.60 -11.79 6.97
C TRP A 47 1.02 -12.99 6.25
N LEU A 48 0.73 -12.90 4.96
CA LEU A 48 0.28 -14.04 4.15
C LEU A 48 1.31 -15.17 4.12
N ILE A 49 2.60 -14.81 4.15
CA ILE A 49 3.70 -15.77 4.20
C ILE A 49 3.83 -16.39 5.59
N GLU A 50 3.77 -15.58 6.65
CA GLU A 50 3.97 -16.02 8.04
C GLU A 50 2.78 -16.77 8.63
N GLN A 51 1.56 -16.29 8.36
CA GLN A 51 0.35 -16.78 9.00
C GLN A 51 -0.33 -17.84 8.14
N LYS A 52 -0.15 -19.09 8.51
CA LYS A 52 -0.86 -20.20 7.85
C LYS A 52 -2.37 -20.06 8.06
N GLY A 53 -3.12 -20.21 6.99
CA GLY A 53 -4.57 -20.10 7.03
C GLY A 53 -5.11 -18.68 6.84
N LEU A 54 -4.27 -17.66 6.89
CA LEU A 54 -4.71 -16.28 6.63
C LEU A 54 -5.26 -16.12 5.21
N TYR A 55 -4.62 -16.74 4.23
CA TYR A 55 -5.08 -16.71 2.84
C TYR A 55 -6.53 -17.15 2.70
N GLU A 56 -6.93 -18.23 3.34
CA GLU A 56 -8.30 -18.74 3.27
C GLU A 56 -9.31 -17.74 3.83
N LYS A 57 -8.93 -17.00 4.86
CA LYS A 57 -9.79 -16.01 5.52
C LYS A 57 -9.97 -14.73 4.69
N ILE A 58 -8.93 -14.29 4.01
CA ILE A 58 -8.94 -13.00 3.30
C ILE A 58 -9.05 -13.11 1.78
N SER A 59 -8.91 -14.30 1.20
CA SER A 59 -8.97 -14.50 -0.25
C SER A 59 -10.30 -14.11 -0.87
N ALA A 60 -11.38 -14.13 -0.10
CA ALA A 60 -12.69 -13.67 -0.54
C ALA A 60 -12.78 -12.13 -0.66
N TYR A 61 -11.89 -11.41 0.00
CA TYR A 61 -11.95 -9.95 0.12
C TYR A 61 -10.86 -9.24 -0.67
N ILE A 62 -9.71 -9.87 -0.86
CA ILE A 62 -8.54 -9.27 -1.50
C ILE A 62 -8.04 -10.17 -2.62
N SER A 63 -7.55 -9.54 -3.70
CA SER A 63 -6.94 -10.21 -4.84
C SER A 63 -5.61 -9.54 -5.19
N PRO A 64 -4.75 -10.17 -6.01
CA PRO A 64 -3.51 -9.54 -6.45
C PRO A 64 -3.70 -8.20 -7.16
N GLU A 65 -4.84 -7.98 -7.79
CA GLU A 65 -5.19 -6.72 -8.44
C GLU A 65 -5.27 -5.53 -7.47
N ASP A 66 -5.51 -5.78 -6.19
CA ASP A 66 -5.57 -4.75 -5.15
C ASP A 66 -4.20 -4.20 -4.77
N PHE A 67 -3.13 -4.89 -5.14
CA PHE A 67 -1.76 -4.42 -4.97
C PHE A 67 -1.42 -3.45 -6.11
N THR A 68 -1.27 -2.17 -5.78
CA THR A 68 -1.02 -1.10 -6.77
C THR A 68 0.45 -0.99 -7.17
N ASP A 69 1.38 -1.44 -6.33
CA ASP A 69 2.79 -1.54 -6.67
C ASP A 69 2.99 -2.71 -7.64
N SER A 70 3.67 -2.45 -8.77
CA SER A 70 3.84 -3.44 -9.83
C SER A 70 4.60 -4.69 -9.38
N LEU A 71 5.66 -4.51 -8.61
CA LEU A 71 6.45 -5.63 -8.06
C LEU A 71 5.62 -6.46 -7.08
N TYR A 72 4.94 -5.81 -6.15
CA TYR A 72 4.12 -6.49 -5.14
C TYR A 72 2.89 -7.16 -5.75
N ARG A 73 2.34 -6.60 -6.82
CA ARG A 73 1.27 -7.26 -7.59
C ARG A 73 1.75 -8.58 -8.20
N GLU A 74 2.91 -8.59 -8.85
CA GLU A 74 3.50 -9.82 -9.41
C GLU A 74 3.79 -10.85 -8.33
N VAL A 75 4.38 -10.41 -7.21
CA VAL A 75 4.63 -11.30 -6.06
C VAL A 75 3.32 -11.84 -5.50
N ALA A 76 2.30 -11.01 -5.37
CA ALA A 76 0.98 -11.42 -4.90
C ALA A 76 0.34 -12.46 -5.81
N GLU A 77 0.42 -12.30 -7.12
CA GLU A 77 -0.07 -13.29 -8.09
C GLU A 77 0.56 -14.66 -7.88
N LYS A 78 1.89 -14.69 -7.78
CA LYS A 78 2.66 -15.93 -7.57
C LYS A 78 2.40 -16.54 -6.19
N LEU A 79 2.37 -15.70 -5.16
CA LEU A 79 2.13 -16.15 -3.79
C LEU A 79 0.71 -16.72 -3.63
N PHE A 80 -0.30 -16.07 -4.19
CA PHE A 80 -1.68 -16.52 -4.11
C PHE A 80 -1.87 -17.87 -4.81
N GLU A 81 -1.21 -18.09 -5.95
CA GLU A 81 -1.23 -19.39 -6.62
C GLU A 81 -0.61 -20.48 -5.74
N GLN A 82 0.52 -20.19 -5.09
CA GLN A 82 1.17 -21.14 -4.17
C GLN A 82 0.31 -21.40 -2.93
N LEU A 83 -0.31 -20.38 -2.37
CA LEU A 83 -1.18 -20.52 -1.21
C LEU A 83 -2.43 -21.34 -1.51
N LYS A 84 -2.96 -21.29 -2.74
CA LYS A 84 -4.05 -22.17 -3.19
C LYS A 84 -3.66 -23.65 -3.16
N THR A 85 -2.42 -23.95 -3.46
CA THR A 85 -1.90 -25.34 -3.42
C THR A 85 -1.43 -25.76 -2.03
N GLY A 86 -1.34 -24.82 -1.10
CA GLY A 86 -0.95 -25.06 0.29
C GLY A 86 0.55 -25.08 0.55
N GLU A 87 1.39 -24.88 -0.46
CA GLU A 87 2.84 -24.86 -0.31
C GLU A 87 3.44 -23.54 -0.80
N VAL A 88 4.08 -22.80 0.11
CA VAL A 88 4.83 -21.60 -0.21
C VAL A 88 6.27 -21.97 -0.53
N ASN A 89 6.71 -21.64 -1.73
CA ASN A 89 8.09 -21.85 -2.17
C ASN A 89 8.74 -20.49 -2.50
N PRO A 90 9.47 -19.89 -1.53
CA PRO A 90 10.13 -18.60 -1.75
C PRO A 90 11.16 -18.61 -2.87
N ALA A 91 11.91 -19.69 -3.02
CA ALA A 91 12.94 -19.81 -4.04
C ALA A 91 12.36 -19.70 -5.46
N ARG A 92 11.19 -20.30 -5.68
CA ARG A 92 10.50 -20.24 -6.97
C ARG A 92 10.02 -18.82 -7.30
N ILE A 93 9.58 -18.07 -6.31
CA ILE A 93 9.18 -16.67 -6.49
C ILE A 93 10.42 -15.82 -6.78
N LEU A 94 11.50 -15.98 -6.01
CA LEU A 94 12.75 -15.25 -6.17
C LEU A 94 13.40 -15.49 -7.53
N SER A 95 13.35 -16.73 -8.04
CA SER A 95 13.95 -17.09 -9.33
C SER A 95 13.29 -16.41 -10.53
N ALA A 96 12.10 -15.87 -10.37
CA ALA A 96 11.40 -15.13 -11.41
C ALA A 96 11.96 -13.72 -11.65
N TYR A 97 12.81 -13.22 -10.75
CA TYR A 97 13.40 -11.88 -10.83
C TYR A 97 14.90 -11.96 -11.12
N GLU A 98 15.33 -11.27 -12.17
CA GLU A 98 16.74 -11.19 -12.58
C GLU A 98 17.44 -9.98 -11.97
N ASP A 99 16.70 -8.90 -11.71
CA ASP A 99 17.22 -7.68 -11.13
C ASP A 99 17.55 -7.84 -9.66
N ALA A 100 18.77 -7.45 -9.26
CA ALA A 100 19.25 -7.58 -7.89
C ALA A 100 18.44 -6.79 -6.86
N GLU A 101 17.95 -5.60 -7.23
CA GLU A 101 17.11 -4.79 -6.34
C GLU A 101 15.74 -5.42 -6.11
N GLN A 102 15.13 -5.92 -7.18
CA GLN A 102 13.86 -6.64 -7.09
C GLN A 102 14.00 -7.91 -6.25
N GLN A 103 15.06 -8.66 -6.44
CA GLN A 103 15.35 -9.86 -5.63
C GLN A 103 15.50 -9.52 -4.15
N ARG A 104 16.15 -8.40 -3.81
CA ARG A 104 16.28 -7.95 -2.42
C ARG A 104 14.95 -7.57 -1.81
N GLU A 105 14.11 -6.83 -2.54
CA GLU A 105 12.77 -6.46 -2.06
C GLU A 105 11.90 -7.68 -1.83
N VAL A 106 11.91 -8.62 -2.75
CA VAL A 106 11.15 -9.87 -2.64
C VAL A 106 11.69 -10.73 -1.50
N ALA A 107 13.01 -10.88 -1.38
CA ALA A 107 13.64 -11.63 -0.28
C ALA A 107 13.29 -11.02 1.08
N ALA A 108 13.22 -9.70 1.18
CA ALA A 108 12.84 -9.01 2.40
C ALA A 108 11.43 -9.39 2.88
N LEU A 109 10.50 -9.68 1.96
CA LEU A 109 9.15 -10.13 2.32
C LEU A 109 9.17 -11.47 3.06
N PHE A 110 10.06 -12.38 2.67
CA PHE A 110 10.18 -13.70 3.28
C PHE A 110 11.00 -13.71 4.57
N ASN A 111 11.88 -12.74 4.74
CA ASN A 111 12.76 -12.62 5.90
C ASN A 111 12.24 -11.63 6.96
N ALA A 112 11.23 -10.84 6.64
CA ALA A 112 10.64 -9.90 7.57
C ALA A 112 9.80 -10.63 8.62
N THR A 113 9.94 -10.21 9.88
CA THR A 113 9.08 -10.66 10.97
C THR A 113 8.26 -9.49 11.47
N VAL A 114 6.96 -9.70 11.61
CA VAL A 114 6.08 -8.69 12.19
C VAL A 114 6.13 -8.84 13.71
N ARG A 115 6.73 -7.87 14.37
CA ARG A 115 6.78 -7.84 15.84
C ARG A 115 5.47 -7.30 16.38
N VAL A 116 4.68 -8.19 16.95
CA VAL A 116 3.44 -7.84 17.66
C VAL A 116 3.42 -8.62 18.95
N GLU A 117 3.13 -7.96 20.06
CA GLU A 117 3.21 -8.57 21.38
C GLU A 117 2.02 -9.46 21.70
N THR A 118 0.83 -9.10 21.19
CA THR A 118 -0.41 -9.84 21.45
C THR A 118 -1.16 -10.18 20.17
N LYS A 119 -1.94 -11.26 20.24
CA LYS A 119 -2.82 -11.68 19.15
C LYS A 119 -3.86 -10.61 18.80
N ALA A 120 -4.42 -9.94 19.79
CA ALA A 120 -5.38 -8.86 19.60
C ALA A 120 -4.78 -7.68 18.81
N GLU A 121 -3.55 -7.30 19.11
CA GLU A 121 -2.82 -6.27 18.37
C GLU A 121 -2.54 -6.69 16.93
N LEU A 122 -2.17 -7.95 16.72
CA LEU A 122 -1.94 -8.50 15.39
C LEU A 122 -3.22 -8.46 14.55
N GLU A 123 -4.34 -8.91 15.10
CA GLU A 123 -5.64 -8.87 14.42
C GLU A 123 -6.05 -7.45 14.07
N LYS A 124 -5.89 -6.51 14.99
CA LYS A 124 -6.18 -5.10 14.75
C LYS A 124 -5.31 -4.53 13.64
N ALA A 125 -4.02 -4.75 13.69
CA ALA A 125 -3.07 -4.28 12.68
C ALA A 125 -3.36 -4.91 11.31
N LEU A 126 -3.70 -6.20 11.27
CA LEU A 126 -4.08 -6.90 10.06
C LEU A 126 -5.34 -6.31 9.44
N ASN A 127 -6.39 -6.12 10.22
CA ASN A 127 -7.65 -5.54 9.74
C ASN A 127 -7.44 -4.12 9.19
N GLU A 128 -6.68 -3.29 9.89
CA GLU A 128 -6.33 -1.95 9.43
C GLU A 128 -5.52 -1.97 8.12
N THR A 129 -4.56 -2.88 8.02
CA THR A 129 -3.71 -3.03 6.84
C THR A 129 -4.50 -3.48 5.61
N ILE A 130 -5.39 -4.46 5.77
CA ILE A 130 -6.29 -4.91 4.69
C ILE A 130 -7.14 -3.74 4.19
N LEU A 131 -7.73 -2.97 5.09
CA LEU A 131 -8.52 -1.80 4.71
C LEU A 131 -7.70 -0.74 3.97
N ARG A 132 -6.47 -0.50 4.40
CA ARG A 132 -5.57 0.44 3.72
C ARG A 132 -5.22 -0.02 2.30
N VAL A 133 -4.93 -1.31 2.12
CA VAL A 133 -4.63 -1.87 0.81
C VAL A 133 -5.85 -1.76 -0.11
N LEU A 134 -7.03 -2.13 0.36
CA LEU A 134 -8.27 -2.07 -0.42
C LEU A 134 -8.65 -0.62 -0.77
N ARG A 135 -8.56 0.31 0.16
CA ARG A 135 -8.80 1.73 -0.10
C ARG A 135 -7.80 2.31 -1.08
N GLY A 136 -6.54 1.94 -0.95
CA GLY A 136 -5.49 2.34 -1.90
C GLY A 136 -5.75 1.82 -3.30
N SER A 137 -6.23 0.59 -3.44
CA SER A 137 -6.64 0.00 -4.71
C SER A 137 -7.78 0.78 -5.36
N ILE A 138 -8.81 1.10 -4.58
CA ILE A 138 -9.98 1.88 -5.06
C ILE A 138 -9.54 3.28 -5.49
N GLU A 139 -8.73 3.95 -4.70
CA GLU A 139 -8.19 5.29 -5.00
C GLU A 139 -7.40 5.30 -6.30
N TYR A 140 -6.52 4.30 -6.48
CA TYR A 140 -5.74 4.13 -7.70
C TYR A 140 -6.63 3.92 -8.94
N ARG A 141 -7.58 3.00 -8.86
CA ARG A 141 -8.50 2.72 -9.96
C ARG A 141 -9.40 3.91 -10.30
N THR A 142 -9.84 4.66 -9.28
CA THR A 142 -10.62 5.88 -9.47
C THR A 142 -9.82 6.95 -10.21
N ALA A 143 -8.54 7.13 -9.84
CA ALA A 143 -7.66 8.10 -10.49
C ALA A 143 -7.34 7.76 -11.96
N HIS A 144 -7.36 6.47 -12.31
CA HIS A 144 -7.04 5.97 -13.65
C HIS A 144 -8.29 5.55 -14.44
N LEU A 145 -9.49 5.81 -13.91
CA LEU A 145 -10.75 5.44 -14.55
C LEU A 145 -11.03 6.35 -15.75
N ASP A 146 -11.32 5.74 -16.90
CA ASP A 146 -11.91 6.46 -18.03
C ASP A 146 -13.35 6.85 -17.68
N PRO A 147 -13.71 8.16 -17.79
CA PRO A 147 -15.09 8.62 -17.52
C PRO A 147 -16.16 7.91 -18.35
N ALA A 148 -15.80 7.36 -19.51
CA ALA A 148 -16.71 6.60 -20.37
C ALA A 148 -16.89 5.15 -19.95
N ASP A 149 -16.06 4.63 -19.03
CA ASP A 149 -16.12 3.25 -18.56
C ASP A 149 -17.17 3.09 -17.44
N MET A 150 -18.41 2.83 -17.84
CA MET A 150 -19.52 2.62 -16.89
C MET A 150 -19.36 1.35 -16.07
N ALA A 151 -18.85 0.27 -16.69
CA ALA A 151 -18.60 -0.99 -15.99
C ALA A 151 -17.51 -0.84 -14.91
N GLY A 152 -16.45 -0.12 -15.21
CA GLY A 152 -15.39 0.21 -14.24
C GLY A 152 -15.91 1.06 -13.08
N LEU A 153 -16.76 2.03 -13.35
CA LEU A 153 -17.39 2.87 -12.33
C LEU A 153 -18.30 2.02 -11.40
N GLN A 154 -19.12 1.15 -11.96
CA GLN A 154 -19.97 0.24 -11.18
C GLN A 154 -19.16 -0.69 -10.29
N LYS A 155 -18.05 -1.21 -10.79
CA LYS A 155 -17.11 -2.04 -10.02
C LYS A 155 -16.52 -1.28 -8.85
N ILE A 156 -16.10 -0.03 -9.06
CA ILE A 156 -15.58 0.83 -7.99
C ILE A 156 -16.63 1.08 -6.90
N VAL A 157 -17.87 1.37 -7.28
CA VAL A 157 -18.97 1.57 -6.32
C VAL A 157 -19.23 0.29 -5.51
N ALA A 158 -19.26 -0.86 -6.16
CA ALA A 158 -19.43 -2.15 -5.50
C ALA A 158 -18.28 -2.44 -4.53
N ASP A 159 -17.05 -2.15 -4.92
CA ASP A 159 -15.86 -2.35 -4.08
C ASP A 159 -15.84 -1.41 -2.87
N LYS A 160 -16.28 -0.16 -3.01
CA LYS A 160 -16.45 0.75 -1.88
C LYS A 160 -17.41 0.21 -0.83
N ARG A 161 -18.55 -0.33 -1.27
CA ARG A 161 -19.53 -0.98 -0.38
C ARG A 161 -18.95 -2.21 0.30
N ARG A 162 -18.17 -2.99 -0.43
CA ARG A 162 -17.47 -4.17 0.11
C ARG A 162 -16.45 -3.78 1.19
N VAL A 163 -15.69 -2.72 0.97
CA VAL A 163 -14.72 -2.20 1.95
C VAL A 163 -15.42 -1.72 3.22
N GLU A 164 -16.54 -1.04 3.11
CA GLU A 164 -17.34 -0.64 4.28
C GLU A 164 -17.84 -1.86 5.07
N ALA A 165 -18.30 -2.91 4.38
CA ALA A 165 -18.73 -4.15 5.00
C ALA A 165 -17.56 -4.84 5.73
N ILE A 166 -16.38 -4.90 5.12
CA ILE A 166 -15.15 -5.46 5.73
C ILE A 166 -14.73 -4.64 6.95
N GLY A 167 -14.86 -3.31 6.91
CA GLY A 167 -14.55 -2.43 8.03
C GLY A 167 -15.41 -2.69 9.27
N LYS A 168 -16.63 -3.20 9.08
CA LYS A 168 -17.53 -3.62 10.17
C LYS A 168 -17.28 -5.06 10.62
N LEU A 169 -16.61 -5.85 9.79
CA LEU A 169 -16.31 -7.25 10.03
C LEU A 169 -14.91 -7.35 10.62
N HIS A 170 -14.80 -7.95 11.80
CA HIS A 170 -13.50 -8.19 12.41
C HIS A 170 -12.97 -9.54 11.98
N ILE A 171 -11.87 -9.56 11.22
CA ILE A 171 -11.21 -10.79 10.78
C ILE A 171 -10.41 -11.34 11.96
N SER A 172 -10.77 -12.54 12.42
CA SER A 172 -10.10 -13.23 13.52
C SER A 172 -9.06 -14.21 12.98
N LEU A 173 -7.94 -14.33 13.71
CA LEU A 173 -6.88 -15.29 13.41
C LEU A 173 -7.11 -16.66 14.06
N ASP A 174 -8.22 -16.85 14.73
CA ASP A 174 -8.60 -18.15 15.31
C ASP A 174 -9.08 -19.16 14.28
#